data_cf970248d7c4bb2303fa7218d02febb7
#
_entry.id   cf970248d7c4bb2303fa7218d02febb7
#
_cell.length_a   1.000
_cell.length_b   1.000
_cell.length_c   1.000
_cell.angle_alpha   90.00
_cell.angle_beta   90.00
_cell.angle_gamma   90.00
#
_symmetry.space_group_name_H-M   'P 1'
#
loop_
_entity.id
_entity.type
_entity.pdbx_description
1 polymer ?
#
loop_
_entity_poly.entity_id
_entity_poly.type
_entity_poly.pdbx_seq_one_letter_code
_entity_poly.pdbx_strand_id
1 'polypeptide(L)'
;MKNFITYYLILLSAFISAEIKEHQGILATLYVQDSAEYYANSINVYRSAIDKLPSVLSDKSISAAIEQKEDFQDKPPAVILDVDQTVLDNIAYQARLIKTRTYYPEGWDEWCMEEQADYIPGVKDFLDYATELGVAIFFVTNRTANLEEATKNNLEDLGFVFKEKRDQLLMKGEKNWGSNKNSRRSLVAKDYRIVMMFGDNLGDFIDGSDNKNSSEHRMAVTKRYKQMWGHYWFMLPNPNYGDWENSIIDFKYSTPKEEQLQIKIDALDTK
;
A
#
# COMPACT_ATOMS: atom_id res chain seq x y z
N MET A 1 82.53 -17.40 -4.04
CA MET A 1 81.27 -17.53 -4.86
C MET A 1 80.11 -17.47 -3.88
N LYS A 2 79.38 -16.34 -3.83
CA LYS A 2 78.25 -16.14 -2.94
C LYS A 2 76.98 -16.28 -3.79
N ASN A 3 76.17 -17.29 -3.46
CA ASN A 3 74.85 -17.49 -4.12
C ASN A 3 73.85 -16.52 -3.53
N PHE A 4 73.36 -15.59 -4.33
CA PHE A 4 72.20 -14.76 -4.01
C PHE A 4 70.91 -15.53 -4.40
N ILE A 5 70.20 -15.96 -3.39
CA ILE A 5 68.81 -16.48 -3.58
C ILE A 5 67.86 -15.28 -3.54
N THR A 6 67.31 -14.94 -4.69
CA THR A 6 66.30 -13.88 -4.81
C THR A 6 64.92 -14.51 -4.53
N TYR A 7 64.31 -14.17 -3.38
CA TYR A 7 62.93 -14.53 -3.07
C TYR A 7 61.99 -13.54 -3.80
N TYR A 8 61.26 -14.06 -4.78
CA TYR A 8 60.08 -13.36 -5.33
C TYR A 8 58.94 -13.53 -4.36
N LEU A 9 58.58 -12.44 -3.64
CA LEU A 9 57.33 -12.36 -2.92
C LEU A 9 56.23 -12.09 -3.95
N ILE A 10 55.42 -13.11 -4.27
CA ILE A 10 54.17 -12.94 -5.00
C ILE A 10 53.15 -12.45 -3.99
N LEU A 11 52.92 -11.13 -4.00
CA LEU A 11 51.77 -10.51 -3.33
C LEU A 11 50.50 -10.89 -4.12
N LEU A 12 49.85 -11.98 -3.66
CA LEU A 12 48.49 -12.29 -4.09
C LEU A 12 47.57 -11.23 -3.44
N SER A 13 47.29 -10.13 -4.17
CA SER A 13 46.22 -9.22 -3.82
C SER A 13 44.90 -9.96 -4.03
N ALA A 14 44.40 -10.57 -2.98
CA ALA A 14 43.02 -11.00 -2.93
C ALA A 14 42.14 -9.75 -3.03
N PHE A 15 41.67 -9.45 -4.22
CA PHE A 15 40.52 -8.58 -4.38
C PHE A 15 39.35 -9.32 -3.74
N ILE A 16 39.09 -9.01 -2.47
CA ILE A 16 37.79 -9.30 -1.87
C ILE A 16 36.83 -8.36 -2.62
N SER A 17 36.28 -8.87 -3.72
CA SER A 17 35.07 -8.27 -4.29
C SER A 17 34.03 -8.37 -3.17
N ALA A 18 33.78 -7.26 -2.48
CA ALA A 18 32.64 -7.18 -1.58
C ALA A 18 31.43 -7.41 -2.48
N GLU A 19 30.88 -8.61 -2.41
CA GLU A 19 29.64 -8.96 -3.11
C GLU A 19 28.60 -7.92 -2.68
N ILE A 20 28.22 -7.05 -3.60
CA ILE A 20 27.18 -6.06 -3.34
C ILE A 20 25.90 -6.88 -3.25
N LYS A 21 25.48 -7.21 -2.01
CA LYS A 21 24.19 -7.83 -1.79
C LYS A 21 23.13 -6.83 -2.23
N GLU A 22 22.50 -7.10 -3.37
CA GLU A 22 21.43 -6.26 -3.90
C GLU A 22 20.23 -6.28 -2.94
N HIS A 23 19.68 -5.10 -2.69
CA HIS A 23 18.44 -5.00 -1.94
C HIS A 23 17.28 -5.51 -2.81
N GLN A 24 16.47 -6.44 -2.30
CA GLN A 24 15.41 -7.11 -3.06
C GLN A 24 14.39 -6.14 -3.67
N GLY A 25 14.19 -4.97 -3.07
CA GLY A 25 13.23 -3.96 -3.53
C GLY A 25 13.73 -3.04 -4.65
N ILE A 26 15.00 -3.15 -5.12
CA ILE A 26 15.57 -2.13 -6.02
C ILE A 26 14.79 -1.98 -7.34
N LEU A 27 14.47 -3.07 -8.03
CA LEU A 27 13.73 -3.01 -9.30
C LEU A 27 12.27 -2.58 -9.11
N ALA A 28 11.64 -3.02 -8.01
CA ALA A 28 10.30 -2.60 -7.67
C ALA A 28 10.23 -1.09 -7.38
N THR A 29 11.22 -0.57 -6.64
CA THR A 29 11.32 0.87 -6.34
C THR A 29 11.55 1.70 -7.60
N LEU A 30 12.47 1.28 -8.48
CA LEU A 30 12.71 1.95 -9.75
C LEU A 30 11.48 1.90 -10.67
N TYR A 31 10.76 0.78 -10.68
CA TYR A 31 9.51 0.66 -11.44
C TYR A 31 8.48 1.70 -10.98
N VAL A 32 8.33 1.92 -9.69
CA VAL A 32 7.39 2.93 -9.17
C VAL A 32 7.90 4.35 -9.46
N GLN A 33 9.20 4.63 -9.27
CA GLN A 33 9.76 5.97 -9.43
C GLN A 33 9.85 6.43 -10.89
N ASP A 34 10.22 5.54 -11.81
CA ASP A 34 10.71 5.95 -13.13
C ASP A 34 9.90 5.34 -14.30
N SER A 35 8.95 4.41 -14.04
CA SER A 35 8.24 3.80 -15.17
C SER A 35 6.98 4.56 -15.57
N ALA A 36 6.85 4.77 -16.88
CA ALA A 36 5.62 5.28 -17.48
C ALA A 36 4.44 4.31 -17.25
N GLU A 37 4.71 3.03 -17.14
CA GLU A 37 3.72 1.97 -16.91
C GLU A 37 3.07 2.07 -15.55
N TYR A 38 3.85 2.33 -14.48
CA TYR A 38 3.31 2.56 -13.15
C TYR A 38 2.42 3.80 -13.12
N TYR A 39 2.92 4.91 -13.68
CA TYR A 39 2.18 6.16 -13.77
C TYR A 39 0.85 5.99 -14.52
N ALA A 40 0.89 5.35 -15.70
CA ALA A 40 -0.30 5.12 -16.51
C ALA A 40 -1.30 4.18 -15.82
N ASN A 41 -0.82 3.12 -15.14
CA ASN A 41 -1.69 2.20 -14.41
C ASN A 41 -2.40 2.89 -13.24
N SER A 42 -1.71 3.74 -12.48
CA SER A 42 -2.31 4.51 -11.39
C SER A 42 -3.41 5.45 -11.91
N ILE A 43 -3.14 6.20 -12.98
CA ILE A 43 -4.16 7.05 -13.64
C ILE A 43 -5.35 6.20 -14.11
N ASN A 44 -5.13 5.03 -14.74
CA ASN A 44 -6.19 4.18 -15.22
C ASN A 44 -7.13 3.72 -14.10
N VAL A 45 -6.59 3.41 -12.91
CA VAL A 45 -7.39 3.04 -11.74
C VAL A 45 -8.33 4.17 -11.35
N TYR A 46 -7.80 5.40 -11.15
CA TYR A 46 -8.61 6.53 -10.73
C TYR A 46 -9.55 7.04 -11.84
N ARG A 47 -9.13 7.04 -13.10
CA ARG A 47 -9.98 7.39 -14.23
C ARG A 47 -11.16 6.43 -14.36
N SER A 48 -10.91 5.14 -14.21
CA SER A 48 -11.98 4.13 -14.21
C SER A 48 -12.98 4.35 -13.06
N ALA A 49 -12.50 4.79 -11.90
CA ALA A 49 -13.37 5.13 -10.78
C ALA A 49 -14.21 6.38 -11.06
N ILE A 50 -13.63 7.45 -11.65
CA ILE A 50 -14.35 8.64 -12.09
C ILE A 50 -15.47 8.25 -13.04
N ASP A 51 -15.20 7.44 -14.07
CA ASP A 51 -16.19 7.01 -15.06
C ASP A 51 -17.32 6.18 -14.45
N LYS A 52 -17.03 5.42 -13.37
CA LYS A 52 -18.03 4.56 -12.70
C LYS A 52 -18.83 5.28 -11.62
N LEU A 53 -18.30 6.33 -11.00
CA LEU A 53 -18.90 6.96 -9.83
C LEU A 53 -20.36 7.40 -10.04
N PRO A 54 -20.76 8.03 -11.17
CA PRO A 54 -22.16 8.43 -11.36
C PRO A 54 -23.13 7.23 -11.36
N SER A 55 -22.74 6.11 -11.99
CA SER A 55 -23.57 4.90 -12.03
C SER A 55 -23.69 4.23 -10.66
N VAL A 56 -22.58 4.19 -9.90
CA VAL A 56 -22.56 3.64 -8.54
C VAL A 56 -23.36 4.52 -7.56
N LEU A 57 -23.36 5.83 -7.74
CA LEU A 57 -24.18 6.74 -6.93
C LEU A 57 -25.67 6.52 -7.17
N SER A 58 -26.09 6.28 -8.41
CA SER A 58 -27.49 6.04 -8.78
C SER A 58 -27.99 4.65 -8.37
N ASP A 59 -27.12 3.64 -8.36
CA ASP A 59 -27.45 2.28 -7.90
C ASP A 59 -27.35 2.19 -6.38
N LYS A 60 -28.49 2.26 -5.71
CA LYS A 60 -28.55 2.15 -4.25
C LYS A 60 -28.64 0.71 -3.72
N SER A 61 -28.60 -0.28 -4.59
CA SER A 61 -28.79 -1.69 -4.20
C SER A 61 -27.53 -2.33 -3.60
N ILE A 62 -26.34 -1.72 -3.81
CA ILE A 62 -25.03 -2.29 -3.43
C ILE A 62 -24.26 -1.30 -2.55
N SER A 63 -23.58 -1.85 -1.54
CA SER A 63 -22.50 -1.17 -0.82
C SER A 63 -21.16 -1.80 -1.23
N ALA A 64 -20.12 -0.97 -1.35
CA ALA A 64 -18.75 -1.44 -1.57
C ALA A 64 -18.18 -2.17 -0.33
N ALA A 65 -18.66 -1.85 0.87
CA ALA A 65 -18.24 -2.53 2.10
C ALA A 65 -19.08 -3.77 2.36
N ILE A 66 -18.46 -4.96 2.34
CA ILE A 66 -19.15 -6.24 2.57
C ILE A 66 -19.72 -6.37 3.98
N GLU A 67 -19.25 -5.55 4.91
CA GLU A 67 -19.77 -5.43 6.27
C GLU A 67 -21.13 -4.71 6.32
N GLN A 68 -21.43 -3.90 5.31
CA GLN A 68 -22.66 -3.08 5.24
C GLN A 68 -23.74 -3.85 4.47
N LYS A 69 -24.57 -4.62 5.18
CA LYS A 69 -25.55 -5.54 4.57
C LYS A 69 -26.96 -4.93 4.46
N GLU A 70 -27.32 -4.03 5.37
CA GLU A 70 -28.68 -3.53 5.52
C GLU A 70 -28.68 -2.02 5.79
N ASP A 71 -29.83 -1.38 5.57
CA ASP A 71 -30.12 0.02 5.94
C ASP A 71 -29.13 1.07 5.44
N PHE A 72 -28.55 0.87 4.23
CA PHE A 72 -27.58 1.80 3.67
C PHE A 72 -28.10 2.65 2.51
N GLN A 73 -29.22 2.29 1.90
CA GLN A 73 -29.72 2.85 0.64
C GLN A 73 -29.93 4.37 0.70
N ASP A 74 -30.40 4.87 1.83
CA ASP A 74 -30.73 6.29 2.03
C ASP A 74 -29.65 7.07 2.78
N LYS A 75 -28.54 6.41 3.15
CA LYS A 75 -27.38 7.10 3.76
C LYS A 75 -26.64 7.93 2.74
N PRO A 76 -26.02 9.05 3.15
CA PRO A 76 -25.16 9.83 2.28
C PRO A 76 -23.99 8.96 1.77
N PRO A 77 -23.54 9.20 0.51
CA PRO A 77 -22.47 8.39 -0.07
C PRO A 77 -21.09 8.77 0.51
N ALA A 78 -20.23 7.77 0.68
CA ALA A 78 -18.84 7.96 1.02
C ALA A 78 -17.93 6.98 0.28
N VAL A 79 -16.68 7.39 0.08
CA VAL A 79 -15.59 6.53 -0.37
C VAL A 79 -14.60 6.30 0.78
N ILE A 80 -13.97 5.13 0.78
CA ILE A 80 -12.91 4.79 1.72
C ILE A 80 -11.63 4.54 0.93
N LEU A 81 -10.54 5.20 1.32
CA LEU A 81 -9.21 4.99 0.74
C LEU A 81 -8.22 4.59 1.84
N ASP A 82 -7.31 3.67 1.53
CA ASP A 82 -6.05 3.59 2.25
C ASP A 82 -5.20 4.83 1.99
N VAL A 83 -4.12 5.02 2.74
CA VAL A 83 -3.23 6.18 2.59
C VAL A 83 -1.97 5.80 1.81
N ASP A 84 -1.22 4.82 2.33
CA ASP A 84 0.12 4.50 1.85
C ASP A 84 0.08 3.72 0.53
N GLN A 85 0.78 4.21 -0.50
CA GLN A 85 0.75 3.67 -1.87
C GLN A 85 -0.66 3.60 -2.50
N THR A 86 -1.59 4.32 -1.89
CA THR A 86 -2.95 4.52 -2.41
C THR A 86 -3.21 5.99 -2.66
N VAL A 87 -3.06 6.85 -1.66
CA VAL A 87 -3.19 8.31 -1.77
C VAL A 87 -1.83 8.98 -1.75
N LEU A 88 -0.97 8.61 -0.78
CA LEU A 88 0.39 9.12 -0.63
C LEU A 88 1.42 8.13 -1.19
N ASP A 89 2.39 8.66 -1.91
CA ASP A 89 3.49 7.90 -2.49
C ASP A 89 4.67 7.80 -1.51
N ASN A 90 4.90 6.60 -1.00
CA ASN A 90 5.99 6.30 -0.07
C ASN A 90 7.26 5.82 -0.75
N ILE A 91 7.35 5.93 -2.06
CA ILE A 91 8.47 5.34 -2.81
C ILE A 91 9.81 5.95 -2.44
N ALA A 92 9.86 7.22 -2.04
CA ALA A 92 11.08 7.86 -1.59
C ALA A 92 11.59 7.25 -0.26
N TYR A 93 10.68 6.83 0.64
CA TYR A 93 11.05 6.05 1.82
C TYR A 93 11.66 4.69 1.44
N GLN A 94 11.06 3.97 0.50
CA GLN A 94 11.60 2.70 0.00
C GLN A 94 13.01 2.88 -0.60
N ALA A 95 13.23 3.97 -1.34
CA ALA A 95 14.54 4.31 -1.86
C ALA A 95 15.58 4.61 -0.75
N ARG A 96 15.16 5.23 0.37
CA ARG A 96 16.03 5.43 1.54
C ARG A 96 16.45 4.10 2.15
N LEU A 97 15.51 3.16 2.36
CA LEU A 97 15.83 1.82 2.88
C LEU A 97 16.88 1.10 2.02
N ILE A 98 16.76 1.19 0.69
CA ILE A 98 17.72 0.60 -0.24
C ILE A 98 19.09 1.24 -0.08
N LYS A 99 19.17 2.58 -0.07
CA LYS A 99 20.45 3.33 0.04
C LYS A 99 21.13 3.10 1.37
N THR A 100 20.38 2.96 2.46
CA THR A 100 20.92 2.70 3.80
C THR A 100 21.10 1.23 4.10
N ARG A 101 20.62 0.32 3.21
CA ARG A 101 20.61 -1.13 3.39
C ARG A 101 19.86 -1.56 4.65
N THR A 102 18.78 -0.87 4.94
CA THR A 102 17.87 -1.15 6.05
C THR A 102 16.52 -1.67 5.53
N TYR A 103 15.64 -2.02 6.42
CA TYR A 103 14.30 -2.53 6.12
C TYR A 103 13.28 -1.88 7.04
N TYR A 104 12.02 -1.84 6.57
CA TYR A 104 10.91 -1.41 7.42
C TYR A 104 10.94 -2.15 8.78
N PRO A 105 10.71 -1.46 9.92
CA PRO A 105 10.19 -0.08 10.07
C PRO A 105 11.26 1.02 10.27
N GLU A 106 12.52 0.77 9.99
CA GLU A 106 13.61 1.73 10.25
C GLU A 106 13.35 3.09 9.58
N GLY A 107 13.30 4.17 10.35
CA GLY A 107 13.09 5.53 9.87
C GLY A 107 11.68 5.82 9.32
N TRP A 108 10.70 4.96 9.61
CA TRP A 108 9.34 5.14 9.11
C TRP A 108 8.61 6.34 9.74
N ASP A 109 8.65 6.45 11.07
CA ASP A 109 7.98 7.55 11.76
C ASP A 109 8.60 8.89 11.38
N GLU A 110 9.93 8.95 11.28
CA GLU A 110 10.68 10.13 10.82
C GLU A 110 10.28 10.53 9.40
N TRP A 111 10.16 9.55 8.48
CA TRP A 111 9.68 9.81 7.12
C TRP A 111 8.28 10.41 7.11
N CYS A 112 7.35 9.86 7.87
CA CYS A 112 5.99 10.37 7.95
C CYS A 112 5.94 11.79 8.54
N MET A 113 6.81 12.09 9.53
CA MET A 113 6.90 13.40 10.17
C MET A 113 7.56 14.47 9.29
N GLU A 114 8.22 14.09 8.18
CA GLU A 114 8.70 15.05 7.20
C GLU A 114 7.58 15.67 6.35
N GLU A 115 6.40 15.06 6.30
CA GLU A 115 5.19 15.54 5.60
C GLU A 115 5.43 15.82 4.10
N GLN A 116 6.34 15.06 3.46
CA GLN A 116 6.84 15.31 2.11
C GLN A 116 6.42 14.25 1.08
N ALA A 117 5.54 13.32 1.44
CA ALA A 117 5.04 12.37 0.48
C ALA A 117 4.18 13.08 -0.58
N ASP A 118 4.44 12.80 -1.86
CA ASP A 118 3.60 13.25 -2.97
C ASP A 118 2.33 12.40 -3.07
N TYR A 119 1.41 12.74 -3.94
CA TYR A 119 0.21 11.94 -4.16
C TYR A 119 0.40 10.92 -5.30
N ILE A 120 -0.31 9.79 -5.20
CA ILE A 120 -0.38 8.80 -6.29
C ILE A 120 -1.07 9.41 -7.52
N PRO A 121 -0.52 9.23 -8.75
CA PRO A 121 -1.08 9.81 -9.95
C PRO A 121 -2.56 9.51 -10.17
N GLY A 122 -3.37 10.54 -10.38
CA GLY A 122 -4.81 10.46 -10.63
C GLY A 122 -5.71 10.54 -9.39
N VAL A 123 -5.17 10.37 -8.18
CA VAL A 123 -6.00 10.39 -6.96
C VAL A 123 -6.66 11.74 -6.74
N LYS A 124 -5.92 12.84 -6.98
CA LYS A 124 -6.46 14.19 -6.78
C LYS A 124 -7.67 14.47 -7.67
N ASP A 125 -7.57 14.14 -8.96
CA ASP A 125 -8.70 14.29 -9.91
C ASP A 125 -9.93 13.52 -9.44
N PHE A 126 -9.73 12.30 -8.92
CA PHE A 126 -10.83 11.49 -8.39
C PHE A 126 -11.46 12.11 -7.14
N LEU A 127 -10.65 12.54 -6.17
CA LEU A 127 -11.15 13.09 -4.90
C LEU A 127 -11.83 14.44 -5.10
N ASP A 128 -11.32 15.30 -5.98
CA ASP A 128 -11.97 16.57 -6.35
C ASP A 128 -13.34 16.28 -6.99
N TYR A 129 -13.40 15.36 -7.97
CA TYR A 129 -14.66 14.99 -8.62
C TYR A 129 -15.66 14.34 -7.66
N ALA A 130 -15.23 13.44 -6.79
CA ALA A 130 -16.09 12.84 -5.77
C ALA A 130 -16.66 13.90 -4.81
N THR A 131 -15.82 14.85 -4.41
CA THR A 131 -16.23 15.98 -3.54
C THR A 131 -17.25 16.88 -4.23
N GLU A 132 -17.09 17.19 -5.52
CA GLU A 132 -18.05 17.96 -6.31
C GLU A 132 -19.43 17.27 -6.39
N LEU A 133 -19.45 15.94 -6.43
CA LEU A 133 -20.69 15.14 -6.41
C LEU A 133 -21.26 14.93 -4.99
N GLY A 134 -20.69 15.55 -3.96
CA GLY A 134 -21.18 15.46 -2.58
C GLY A 134 -20.86 14.11 -1.90
N VAL A 135 -19.85 13.41 -2.36
CA VAL A 135 -19.37 12.15 -1.76
C VAL A 135 -18.40 12.47 -0.64
N ALA A 136 -18.64 11.95 0.56
CA ALA A 136 -17.72 12.07 1.70
C ALA A 136 -16.48 11.19 1.49
N ILE A 137 -15.32 11.68 1.94
CA ILE A 137 -14.04 10.98 1.79
C ILE A 137 -13.54 10.57 3.17
N PHE A 138 -13.18 9.29 3.31
CA PHE A 138 -12.58 8.75 4.52
C PHE A 138 -11.27 8.04 4.20
N PHE A 139 -10.26 8.30 4.99
CA PHE A 139 -8.97 7.62 4.94
C PHE A 139 -8.90 6.59 6.07
N VAL A 140 -8.57 5.34 5.73
CA VAL A 140 -8.44 4.24 6.69
C VAL A 140 -7.05 3.65 6.55
N THR A 141 -6.13 4.03 7.42
CA THR A 141 -4.71 3.72 7.29
C THR A 141 -4.16 2.90 8.44
N ASN A 142 -3.11 2.11 8.18
CA ASN A 142 -2.32 1.44 9.21
C ASN A 142 -1.14 2.27 9.72
N ARG A 143 -1.02 3.54 9.32
CA ARG A 143 -0.21 4.50 10.08
C ARG A 143 -0.74 4.56 11.51
N THR A 144 0.16 4.66 12.47
CA THR A 144 -0.18 4.67 13.89
C THR A 144 -0.66 6.05 14.34
N ALA A 145 -1.52 6.10 15.35
CA ALA A 145 -2.18 7.32 15.83
C ALA A 145 -1.20 8.47 16.20
N ASN A 146 0.05 8.17 16.58
CA ASN A 146 1.08 9.19 16.81
C ASN A 146 1.50 9.94 15.53
N LEU A 147 1.15 9.44 14.35
CA LEU A 147 1.44 10.05 13.06
C LEU A 147 0.24 10.78 12.46
N GLU A 148 -0.85 10.92 13.20
CA GLU A 148 -2.11 11.49 12.69
C GLU A 148 -1.93 12.92 12.21
N GLU A 149 -1.35 13.79 13.04
CA GLU A 149 -1.12 15.20 12.69
C GLU A 149 -0.26 15.35 11.45
N ALA A 150 0.88 14.66 11.40
CA ALA A 150 1.77 14.71 10.23
C ALA A 150 1.10 14.14 8.96
N THR A 151 0.33 13.06 9.09
CA THR A 151 -0.40 12.50 7.94
C THR A 151 -1.46 13.47 7.44
N LYS A 152 -2.19 14.11 8.35
CA LYS A 152 -3.20 15.09 8.01
C LYS A 152 -2.60 16.32 7.33
N ASN A 153 -1.53 16.88 7.89
CA ASN A 153 -0.82 18.02 7.33
C ASN A 153 -0.35 17.72 5.91
N ASN A 154 0.29 16.56 5.69
CA ASN A 154 0.74 16.16 4.35
C ASN A 154 -0.43 16.08 3.35
N LEU A 155 -1.57 15.53 3.76
CA LEU A 155 -2.77 15.47 2.91
C LEU A 155 -3.33 16.87 2.64
N GLU A 156 -3.38 17.77 3.63
CA GLU A 156 -3.87 19.13 3.48
C GLU A 156 -2.95 19.98 2.57
N ASP A 157 -1.63 19.81 2.67
CA ASP A 157 -0.64 20.49 1.80
C ASP A 157 -0.80 20.06 0.34
N LEU A 158 -1.25 18.83 0.08
CA LEU A 158 -1.59 18.33 -1.25
C LEU A 158 -3.00 18.77 -1.72
N GLY A 159 -3.71 19.55 -0.91
CA GLY A 159 -5.01 20.13 -1.23
C GLY A 159 -6.20 19.21 -0.94
N PHE A 160 -6.04 18.16 -0.13
CA PHE A 160 -7.17 17.38 0.38
C PHE A 160 -7.80 18.10 1.56
N VAL A 161 -9.12 18.23 1.55
CA VAL A 161 -9.83 19.02 2.56
C VAL A 161 -10.71 18.13 3.42
N PHE A 162 -10.47 18.17 4.73
CA PHE A 162 -11.31 17.48 5.72
C PHE A 162 -12.56 18.34 6.02
N LYS A 163 -13.72 17.91 5.55
CA LYS A 163 -14.96 18.69 5.62
C LYS A 163 -16.02 18.12 6.57
N GLU A 164 -15.90 16.83 6.88
CA GLU A 164 -16.91 16.16 7.67
C GLU A 164 -16.79 16.53 9.15
N LYS A 165 -17.93 16.55 9.85
CA LYS A 165 -17.95 16.72 11.31
C LYS A 165 -17.37 15.53 12.06
N ARG A 166 -17.23 14.39 11.36
CA ARG A 166 -16.63 13.17 11.86
C ARG A 166 -15.16 13.16 11.51
N ASP A 167 -14.43 12.42 12.29
CA ASP A 167 -13.05 12.05 11.98
C ASP A 167 -13.01 11.30 10.64
N GLN A 168 -12.28 11.85 9.68
CA GLN A 168 -12.12 11.31 8.32
C GLN A 168 -10.79 10.56 8.14
N LEU A 169 -9.89 10.60 9.13
CA LEU A 169 -8.58 9.94 9.12
C LEU A 169 -8.52 8.91 10.24
N LEU A 170 -8.85 7.66 9.93
CA LEU A 170 -8.98 6.59 10.89
C LEU A 170 -7.67 5.79 10.98
N MET A 171 -6.90 6.03 12.05
CA MET A 171 -5.56 5.50 12.23
C MET A 171 -5.54 4.16 12.98
N LYS A 172 -4.48 3.39 12.79
CA LYS A 172 -4.20 2.23 13.66
C LYS A 172 -3.79 2.70 15.05
N GLY A 173 -4.32 2.01 16.08
CA GLY A 173 -4.03 2.34 17.49
C GLY A 173 -5.06 3.24 18.14
N GLU A 174 -5.86 4.00 17.38
CA GLU A 174 -7.02 4.68 17.91
C GLU A 174 -8.07 3.67 18.36
N LYS A 175 -8.80 3.99 19.42
CA LYS A 175 -9.91 3.15 19.91
C LYS A 175 -9.57 1.65 19.99
N ASN A 176 -8.29 1.32 20.20
CA ASN A 176 -7.73 -0.03 20.19
C ASN A 176 -7.81 -0.75 18.83
N TRP A 177 -7.87 -0.03 17.70
CA TRP A 177 -7.86 -0.63 16.38
C TRP A 177 -6.50 -1.25 16.03
N GLY A 178 -6.50 -2.49 15.62
CA GLY A 178 -5.34 -3.19 15.08
C GLY A 178 -5.12 -2.89 13.59
N SER A 179 -4.31 -3.72 12.95
CA SER A 179 -4.04 -3.61 11.50
C SER A 179 -5.24 -3.98 10.62
N ASN A 180 -6.16 -4.82 11.12
CA ASN A 180 -7.40 -5.13 10.41
C ASN A 180 -8.28 -3.88 10.28
N LYS A 181 -8.75 -3.59 9.06
CA LYS A 181 -9.50 -2.37 8.75
C LYS A 181 -11.02 -2.50 8.89
N ASN A 182 -11.54 -3.70 9.13
CA ASN A 182 -12.98 -3.97 9.20
C ASN A 182 -13.73 -3.06 10.18
N SER A 183 -13.23 -2.94 11.43
CA SER A 183 -13.90 -2.11 12.45
C SER A 183 -13.96 -0.62 12.06
N ARG A 184 -12.94 -0.13 11.35
CA ARG A 184 -12.88 1.26 10.84
C ARG A 184 -13.85 1.45 9.68
N ARG A 185 -13.89 0.53 8.69
CA ARG A 185 -14.90 0.52 7.61
C ARG A 185 -16.32 0.45 8.18
N SER A 186 -16.54 -0.44 9.15
CA SER A 186 -17.85 -0.56 9.82
C SER A 186 -18.26 0.71 10.57
N LEU A 187 -17.29 1.48 11.11
CA LEU A 187 -17.59 2.76 11.75
C LEU A 187 -18.13 3.76 10.72
N VAL A 188 -17.49 3.90 9.56
CA VAL A 188 -17.96 4.77 8.48
C VAL A 188 -19.31 4.29 7.96
N ALA A 189 -19.50 2.99 7.79
CA ALA A 189 -20.73 2.37 7.30
C ALA A 189 -21.96 2.58 8.20
N LYS A 190 -21.78 2.99 9.46
CA LYS A 190 -22.90 3.34 10.36
C LYS A 190 -23.69 4.54 9.84
N ASP A 191 -23.03 5.52 9.25
CA ASP A 191 -23.63 6.80 8.90
C ASP A 191 -23.62 7.08 7.39
N TYR A 192 -22.77 6.37 6.62
CA TYR A 192 -22.60 6.56 5.19
C TYR A 192 -22.83 5.26 4.44
N ARG A 193 -23.32 5.35 3.20
CA ARG A 193 -23.26 4.27 2.23
C ARG A 193 -21.89 4.28 1.57
N ILE A 194 -21.14 3.21 1.72
CA ILE A 194 -19.82 3.09 1.11
C ILE A 194 -20.00 2.74 -0.36
N VAL A 195 -19.65 3.69 -1.24
CA VAL A 195 -19.88 3.54 -2.69
C VAL A 195 -18.66 3.00 -3.42
N MET A 196 -17.44 3.33 -2.98
CA MET A 196 -16.19 2.79 -3.53
C MET A 196 -15.15 2.64 -2.45
N MET A 197 -14.21 1.71 -2.66
CA MET A 197 -13.03 1.52 -1.81
C MET A 197 -11.77 1.43 -2.67
N PHE A 198 -10.67 1.99 -2.15
CA PHE A 198 -9.36 2.03 -2.78
C PHE A 198 -8.30 1.55 -1.81
N GLY A 199 -7.31 0.83 -2.33
CA GLY A 199 -6.19 0.32 -1.55
C GLY A 199 -5.15 -0.34 -2.45
N ASP A 200 -3.97 -0.58 -1.92
CA ASP A 200 -2.89 -1.33 -2.58
C ASP A 200 -2.77 -2.77 -2.04
N ASN A 201 -3.50 -3.08 -0.97
CA ASN A 201 -3.50 -4.39 -0.33
C ASN A 201 -4.91 -4.99 -0.24
N LEU A 202 -5.03 -6.31 -0.38
CA LEU A 202 -6.32 -7.01 -0.31
C LEU A 202 -7.05 -6.77 1.04
N GLY A 203 -6.29 -6.57 2.13
CA GLY A 203 -6.82 -6.24 3.46
C GLY A 203 -7.56 -4.91 3.55
N ASP A 204 -7.41 -4.02 2.58
CA ASP A 204 -8.15 -2.75 2.50
C ASP A 204 -9.62 -2.97 2.16
N PHE A 205 -9.93 -4.06 1.46
CA PHE A 205 -11.26 -4.37 0.92
C PHE A 205 -11.98 -5.45 1.70
N ILE A 206 -11.28 -6.45 2.19
CA ILE A 206 -11.88 -7.68 2.72
C ILE A 206 -11.25 -8.04 4.07
N ASP A 207 -12.12 -8.38 5.02
CA ASP A 207 -11.71 -8.96 6.30
C ASP A 207 -11.20 -10.40 6.14
N GLY A 208 -10.19 -10.79 6.93
CA GLY A 208 -9.59 -12.12 6.91
C GLY A 208 -8.64 -12.40 5.75
N SER A 209 -8.34 -11.41 4.90
CA SER A 209 -7.31 -11.48 3.85
C SER A 209 -5.98 -10.87 4.30
N ASP A 210 -5.98 -10.24 5.44
CA ASP A 210 -4.85 -9.73 6.18
C ASP A 210 -4.20 -10.86 6.98
N ASN A 211 -2.92 -10.79 7.18
CA ASN A 211 -2.10 -11.65 8.04
C ASN A 211 -2.46 -13.15 8.06
N LYS A 212 -1.53 -14.01 7.71
CA LYS A 212 -1.56 -15.46 7.82
C LYS A 212 -2.34 -16.23 6.75
N ASN A 213 -2.77 -15.58 5.68
CA ASN A 213 -3.40 -16.26 4.55
C ASN A 213 -2.37 -16.56 3.46
N SER A 214 -2.33 -17.80 2.97
CA SER A 214 -1.47 -18.17 1.85
C SER A 214 -1.80 -17.40 0.57
N SER A 215 -0.84 -17.32 -0.35
CA SER A 215 -1.06 -16.72 -1.68
C SER A 215 -2.25 -17.35 -2.41
N GLU A 216 -2.45 -18.67 -2.29
CA GLU A 216 -3.60 -19.38 -2.86
C GLU A 216 -4.92 -18.90 -2.26
N HIS A 217 -4.99 -18.76 -0.93
CA HIS A 217 -6.19 -18.26 -0.27
C HIS A 217 -6.52 -16.83 -0.71
N ARG A 218 -5.52 -15.95 -0.74
CA ARG A 218 -5.67 -14.56 -1.21
C ARG A 218 -6.19 -14.52 -2.64
N MET A 219 -5.66 -15.35 -3.53
CA MET A 219 -6.13 -15.47 -4.90
C MET A 219 -7.57 -16.02 -4.98
N ALA A 220 -7.93 -17.01 -4.17
CA ALA A 220 -9.28 -17.57 -4.13
C ALA A 220 -10.31 -16.52 -3.67
N VAL A 221 -9.97 -15.72 -2.65
CA VAL A 221 -10.80 -14.60 -2.18
C VAL A 221 -10.97 -13.55 -3.26
N THR A 222 -9.89 -13.14 -3.93
CA THR A 222 -9.94 -12.18 -5.05
C THR A 222 -10.87 -12.65 -6.17
N LYS A 223 -10.80 -13.94 -6.54
CA LYS A 223 -11.68 -14.54 -7.55
C LYS A 223 -13.15 -14.60 -7.10
N ARG A 224 -13.40 -14.85 -5.81
CA ARG A 224 -14.77 -14.87 -5.23
C ARG A 224 -15.48 -13.54 -5.42
N TYR A 225 -14.77 -12.44 -5.26
CA TYR A 225 -15.30 -11.08 -5.35
C TYR A 225 -14.99 -10.41 -6.69
N LYS A 226 -14.82 -11.20 -7.77
CA LYS A 226 -14.44 -10.67 -9.10
C LYS A 226 -15.35 -9.58 -9.63
N GLN A 227 -16.63 -9.57 -9.26
CA GLN A 227 -17.62 -8.54 -9.67
C GLN A 227 -17.44 -7.20 -8.96
N MET A 228 -16.67 -7.15 -7.87
CA MET A 228 -16.40 -5.90 -7.14
C MET A 228 -15.27 -5.10 -7.79
N TRP A 229 -14.28 -5.78 -8.37
CA TRP A 229 -13.11 -5.17 -8.94
C TRP A 229 -13.43 -4.33 -10.17
N GLY A 230 -12.94 -3.07 -10.16
CA GLY A 230 -13.17 -2.10 -11.23
C GLY A 230 -14.60 -1.52 -11.28
N HIS A 231 -15.45 -1.87 -10.32
CA HIS A 231 -16.78 -1.28 -10.13
C HIS A 231 -16.94 -0.56 -8.79
N TYR A 232 -16.58 -1.24 -7.73
CA TYR A 232 -16.69 -0.76 -6.34
C TYR A 232 -15.34 -0.77 -5.63
N TRP A 233 -14.42 -1.64 -6.07
CA TRP A 233 -13.08 -1.82 -5.51
C TRP A 233 -12.03 -1.52 -6.54
N PHE A 234 -11.08 -0.66 -6.19
CA PHE A 234 -10.03 -0.16 -7.06
C PHE A 234 -8.67 -0.40 -6.41
N MET A 235 -7.94 -1.41 -6.93
CA MET A 235 -6.64 -1.83 -6.43
C MET A 235 -5.54 -1.04 -7.12
N LEU A 236 -4.69 -0.36 -6.33
CA LEU A 236 -3.47 0.30 -6.81
C LEU A 236 -2.31 -0.71 -6.86
N PRO A 237 -1.41 -0.60 -7.84
CA PRO A 237 -0.24 -1.48 -7.90
C PRO A 237 0.79 -1.10 -6.82
N ASN A 238 1.23 -2.07 -6.01
CA ASN A 238 2.37 -1.92 -5.11
C ASN A 238 3.31 -3.13 -5.25
N PRO A 239 4.40 -3.01 -6.02
CA PRO A 239 5.38 -4.09 -6.16
C PRO A 239 6.44 -4.11 -5.05
N ASN A 240 6.45 -3.14 -4.12
CA ASN A 240 7.51 -2.98 -3.13
C ASN A 240 7.27 -3.77 -1.85
N TYR A 241 6.03 -3.80 -1.37
CA TYR A 241 5.68 -4.42 -0.10
C TYR A 241 4.17 -4.74 -0.06
N GLY A 242 3.79 -5.53 0.92
CA GLY A 242 2.38 -5.85 1.18
C GLY A 242 2.21 -7.31 1.60
N ASP A 243 0.97 -7.66 1.90
CA ASP A 243 0.68 -9.04 2.33
C ASP A 243 0.85 -10.06 1.19
N TRP A 244 0.92 -9.61 -0.07
CA TRP A 244 1.26 -10.48 -1.19
C TRP A 244 2.69 -11.06 -1.01
N GLU A 245 3.65 -10.24 -0.61
CA GLU A 245 5.04 -10.66 -0.33
C GLU A 245 5.10 -11.47 0.97
N ASN A 246 4.43 -10.97 2.01
CA ASN A 246 4.41 -11.61 3.32
C ASN A 246 3.80 -13.02 3.26
N SER A 247 2.81 -13.25 2.42
CA SER A 247 2.20 -14.57 2.23
C SER A 247 3.15 -15.61 1.63
N ILE A 248 4.15 -15.19 0.86
CA ILE A 248 5.16 -16.09 0.29
C ILE A 248 6.07 -16.63 1.38
N ILE A 249 6.43 -15.81 2.36
CA ILE A 249 7.26 -16.20 3.51
C ILE A 249 6.42 -16.67 4.72
N ASP A 250 5.14 -16.96 4.52
CA ASP A 250 4.22 -17.41 5.56
C ASP A 250 4.20 -16.47 6.78
N PHE A 251 4.32 -15.15 6.54
CA PHE A 251 4.37 -14.08 7.56
C PHE A 251 5.42 -14.29 8.66
N LYS A 252 6.51 -15.01 8.34
CA LYS A 252 7.62 -15.26 9.26
C LYS A 252 8.64 -14.13 9.21
N TYR A 253 8.28 -12.98 9.75
CA TYR A 253 9.09 -11.75 9.70
C TYR A 253 10.46 -11.87 10.39
N SER A 254 10.59 -12.76 11.36
CA SER A 254 11.86 -13.02 12.08
C SER A 254 12.86 -13.87 11.31
N THR A 255 12.47 -14.45 10.17
CA THR A 255 13.36 -15.21 9.29
C THR A 255 14.46 -14.30 8.74
N PRO A 256 15.74 -14.72 8.74
CA PRO A 256 16.82 -13.95 8.13
C PRO A 256 16.55 -13.61 6.67
N LYS A 257 17.00 -12.43 6.21
CA LYS A 257 16.66 -11.92 4.85
C LYS A 257 17.19 -12.84 3.73
N GLU A 258 18.31 -13.48 3.93
CA GLU A 258 18.86 -14.47 2.99
C GLU A 258 17.95 -15.70 2.85
N GLU A 259 17.38 -16.17 3.96
CA GLU A 259 16.45 -17.30 3.96
C GLU A 259 15.10 -16.88 3.35
N GLN A 260 14.62 -15.66 3.65
CA GLN A 260 13.41 -15.11 2.99
C GLN A 260 13.61 -15.04 1.47
N LEU A 261 14.81 -14.64 1.00
CA LEU A 261 15.13 -14.61 -0.43
C LEU A 261 15.08 -16.02 -1.04
N GLN A 262 15.65 -17.02 -0.36
CA GLN A 262 15.61 -18.39 -0.86
C GLN A 262 14.16 -18.91 -0.96
N ILE A 263 13.33 -18.66 0.06
CA ILE A 263 11.91 -19.01 0.04
C ILE A 263 11.19 -18.37 -1.17
N LYS A 264 11.48 -17.11 -1.48
CA LYS A 264 10.90 -16.41 -2.63
C LYS A 264 11.37 -16.99 -3.96
N ILE A 265 12.64 -17.37 -4.06
CA ILE A 265 13.19 -18.05 -5.26
C ILE A 265 12.51 -19.41 -5.46
N ASP A 266 12.36 -20.19 -4.40
CA ASP A 266 11.73 -21.52 -4.45
C ASP A 266 10.21 -21.43 -4.77
N ALA A 267 9.59 -20.30 -4.52
CA ALA A 267 8.17 -20.03 -4.85
C ALA A 267 7.94 -19.69 -6.33
N LEU A 268 8.99 -19.47 -7.14
CA LEU A 268 8.85 -19.16 -8.55
C LEU A 268 8.38 -20.39 -9.32
N ASP A 269 7.28 -20.24 -10.08
CA ASP A 269 6.82 -21.24 -11.03
C ASP A 269 7.53 -21.06 -12.37
N THR A 270 8.15 -22.12 -12.86
CA THR A 270 8.90 -22.14 -14.13
C THR A 270 8.16 -22.88 -15.27
N LYS A 271 6.88 -23.22 -15.07
CA LYS A 271 6.07 -23.96 -16.06
C LYS A 271 5.28 -23.03 -16.96
#